data_f4eaa8b76ffe00b8baa2d8940ea68222
#
_entry.id   f4eaa8b76ffe00b8baa2d8940ea68222
#
_cell.length_a   1.000
_cell.length_b   1.000
_cell.length_c   1.000
_cell.angle_alpha   90.00
_cell.angle_beta   90.00
_cell.angle_gamma   90.00
#
_symmetry.space_group_name_H-M   'P 1'
#
loop_
_entity.id
_entity.type
_entity.pdbx_description
1 polymer ?
#
loop_
_entity_poly.entity_id
_entity_poly.type
_entity_poly.pdbx_seq_one_letter_code
_entity_poly.pdbx_strand_id
1 'polypeptide(L)'
;MVSQVKVLFLCSQNKRRSLTAEKIFSGSLHEARSAGTENNSRVKVSAGLLGWADIIFCMEKKHVRRLKEKYSDIIAHKKLICLNIPDEYDFMAEELIEALEAGVDEYL
;
A
#
# COMPACT_ATOMS: atom_id res chain seq x y z
N MET A 1 13.85 -20.89 9.29
CA MET A 1 13.79 -19.84 8.28
C MET A 1 12.56 -18.96 8.51
N VAL A 2 12.74 -17.65 8.59
CA VAL A 2 11.62 -16.74 8.83
C VAL A 2 11.11 -16.25 7.48
N SER A 3 9.80 -16.45 7.24
CA SER A 3 9.16 -15.93 6.03
C SER A 3 9.00 -14.42 6.14
N GLN A 4 9.21 -13.73 5.02
CA GLN A 4 8.95 -12.30 4.95
C GLN A 4 7.46 -12.02 4.99
N VAL A 5 7.06 -10.95 5.66
CA VAL A 5 5.68 -10.45 5.59
C VAL A 5 5.51 -9.74 4.24
N LYS A 6 4.46 -10.08 3.51
CA LYS A 6 4.16 -9.51 2.19
C LYS A 6 3.23 -8.33 2.37
N VAL A 7 3.74 -7.14 2.04
CA VAL A 7 3.03 -5.88 2.28
C VAL A 7 2.74 -5.19 0.95
N LEU A 8 1.51 -4.81 0.73
CA LEU A 8 1.09 -4.08 -0.46
C LEU A 8 0.64 -2.67 -0.09
N PHE A 9 1.24 -1.67 -0.73
CA PHE A 9 0.89 -0.27 -0.53
C PHE A 9 0.13 0.26 -1.73
N LEU A 10 -1.02 0.90 -1.50
CA LEU A 10 -1.87 1.43 -2.55
C LEU A 10 -2.11 2.93 -2.41
N CYS A 11 -1.99 3.65 -3.52
CA CYS A 11 -2.42 5.03 -3.65
C CYS A 11 -3.19 5.18 -4.96
N SER A 12 -3.35 6.40 -5.48
CA SER A 12 -4.15 6.60 -6.70
C SER A 12 -3.42 6.12 -7.95
N GLN A 13 -2.19 6.62 -8.19
CA GLN A 13 -1.45 6.37 -9.44
C GLN A 13 -0.15 5.60 -9.28
N ASN A 14 0.23 5.24 -8.06
CA ASN A 14 1.48 4.52 -7.78
C ASN A 14 2.73 5.28 -8.24
N LYS A 15 2.75 6.58 -8.07
CA LYS A 15 3.90 7.41 -8.48
C LYS A 15 4.65 8.03 -7.32
N ARG A 16 3.98 8.27 -6.19
CA ARG A 16 4.56 8.99 -5.06
C ARG A 16 4.40 8.22 -3.75
N ARG A 17 3.23 8.26 -3.11
CA ARG A 17 3.01 7.70 -1.78
C ARG A 17 3.28 6.20 -1.68
N SER A 18 2.63 5.40 -2.48
CA SER A 18 2.78 3.95 -2.41
C SER A 18 4.15 3.50 -2.91
N LEU A 19 4.71 4.17 -3.91
CA LEU A 19 6.05 3.85 -4.41
C LEU A 19 7.12 4.19 -3.38
N THR A 20 6.96 5.31 -2.67
CA THR A 20 7.86 5.66 -1.56
C THR A 20 7.82 4.57 -0.48
N ALA A 21 6.61 4.13 -0.10
CA ALA A 21 6.46 3.08 0.91
C ALA A 21 7.13 1.78 0.46
N GLU A 22 6.96 1.37 -0.79
CA GLU A 22 7.63 0.19 -1.32
C GLU A 22 9.14 0.29 -1.16
N LYS A 23 9.71 1.45 -1.47
CA LYS A 23 11.17 1.66 -1.41
C LYS A 23 11.71 1.61 0.03
N ILE A 24 11.03 2.23 0.97
CA ILE A 24 11.54 2.32 2.34
C ILE A 24 11.26 1.06 3.18
N PHE A 25 10.24 0.29 2.86
CA PHE A 25 9.89 -0.91 3.64
C PHE A 25 10.37 -2.22 3.05
N SER A 26 10.93 -2.23 1.85
CA SER A 26 11.51 -3.43 1.27
C SER A 26 12.81 -3.77 1.99
N GLY A 27 12.96 -5.02 2.42
CA GLY A 27 14.16 -5.44 3.13
C GLY A 27 14.09 -6.89 3.58
N SER A 28 14.89 -7.24 4.59
CA SER A 28 14.99 -8.62 5.05
C SER A 28 13.75 -9.14 5.78
N LEU A 29 12.98 -8.24 6.42
CA LEU A 29 11.80 -8.62 7.20
C LEU A 29 10.50 -8.51 6.41
N HIS A 30 10.48 -7.67 5.39
CA HIS A 30 9.26 -7.40 4.62
C HIS A 30 9.55 -7.44 3.13
N GLU A 31 8.65 -8.06 2.37
CA GLU A 31 8.62 -7.93 0.93
C GLU A 31 7.52 -6.93 0.59
N ALA A 32 7.90 -5.76 0.09
CA ALA A 32 6.97 -4.67 -0.19
C ALA A 32 6.75 -4.50 -1.69
N ARG A 33 5.49 -4.34 -2.08
CA ARG A 33 5.09 -3.99 -3.45
C ARG A 33 4.12 -2.83 -3.37
N SER A 34 3.91 -2.17 -4.49
CA SER A 34 3.00 -1.04 -4.56
C SER A 34 2.21 -1.03 -5.85
N ALA A 35 1.03 -0.42 -5.80
CA ALA A 35 0.18 -0.29 -6.98
C ALA A 35 -0.76 0.92 -6.80
N GLY A 36 -1.49 1.26 -7.84
CA GLY A 36 -2.48 2.32 -7.81
C GLY A 36 -3.88 1.81 -8.12
N THR A 37 -4.88 2.50 -7.63
CA THR A 37 -6.28 2.13 -7.85
C THR A 37 -6.84 2.71 -9.15
N GLU A 38 -6.20 3.72 -9.73
CA GLU A 38 -6.65 4.36 -10.96
C GLU A 38 -6.16 3.59 -12.20
N ASN A 39 -6.93 3.68 -13.31
CA ASN A 39 -6.61 2.96 -14.53
C ASN A 39 -5.26 3.37 -15.15
N ASN A 40 -4.84 4.61 -14.94
CA ASN A 40 -3.59 5.15 -15.46
C ASN A 40 -2.41 4.98 -14.51
N SER A 41 -2.51 4.09 -13.55
CA SER A 41 -1.43 3.86 -12.58
C SER A 41 -0.18 3.29 -13.24
N ARG A 42 0.99 3.62 -12.67
CA ARG A 42 2.26 3.03 -13.08
C ARG A 42 2.20 1.50 -13.01
N VAL A 43 1.73 0.98 -11.88
CA VAL A 43 1.35 -0.42 -11.71
C VAL A 43 -0.08 -0.42 -11.20
N LYS A 44 -0.99 -1.00 -11.94
CA LYS A 44 -2.40 -1.06 -11.51
C LYS A 44 -2.62 -2.21 -10.54
N VAL A 45 -3.41 -1.95 -9.50
CA VAL A 45 -3.81 -3.00 -8.55
C VAL A 45 -4.57 -4.10 -9.30
N SER A 46 -4.35 -5.34 -8.88
CA SER A 46 -4.97 -6.51 -9.48
C SER A 46 -5.37 -7.51 -8.40
N ALA A 47 -6.24 -8.45 -8.78
CA ALA A 47 -6.62 -9.55 -7.90
C ALA A 47 -5.39 -10.34 -7.45
N GLY A 48 -4.43 -10.54 -8.35
CA GLY A 48 -3.19 -11.26 -8.04
C GLY A 48 -2.36 -10.57 -6.97
N LEU A 49 -2.18 -9.24 -7.06
CA LEU A 49 -1.45 -8.49 -6.06
C LEU A 49 -2.16 -8.50 -4.71
N LEU A 50 -3.48 -8.32 -4.70
CA LEU A 50 -4.26 -8.36 -3.46
C LEU A 50 -4.18 -9.74 -2.81
N GLY A 51 -4.27 -10.80 -3.60
CA GLY A 51 -4.15 -12.18 -3.10
C GLY A 51 -2.76 -12.49 -2.57
N TRP A 52 -1.72 -11.92 -3.18
CA TRP A 52 -0.34 -12.10 -2.74
C TRP A 52 -0.07 -11.49 -1.36
N ALA A 53 -0.69 -10.36 -1.03
CA ALA A 53 -0.37 -9.59 0.16
C ALA A 53 -0.88 -10.25 1.45
N ASP A 54 -0.08 -10.15 2.50
CA ASP A 54 -0.51 -10.49 3.86
C ASP A 54 -1.22 -9.28 4.50
N ILE A 55 -0.70 -8.08 4.25
CA ILE A 55 -1.27 -6.83 4.75
C ILE A 55 -1.37 -5.84 3.60
N ILE A 56 -2.48 -5.13 3.52
CA ILE A 56 -2.73 -4.10 2.50
C ILE A 56 -2.88 -2.75 3.20
N PHE A 57 -2.03 -1.79 2.83
CA PHE A 57 -2.12 -0.41 3.31
C PHE A 57 -2.62 0.49 2.19
N CYS A 58 -3.71 1.20 2.44
CA CYS A 58 -4.24 2.22 1.53
C CYS A 58 -3.91 3.59 2.09
N MET A 59 -3.53 4.52 1.23
CA MET A 59 -3.16 5.88 1.66
C MET A 59 -4.38 6.70 2.08
N GLU A 60 -5.53 6.48 1.44
CA GLU A 60 -6.75 7.23 1.74
C GLU A 60 -7.99 6.32 1.69
N LYS A 61 -9.07 6.79 2.31
CA LYS A 61 -10.34 6.05 2.34
C LYS A 61 -10.91 5.80 0.95
N LYS A 62 -10.67 6.69 -0.01
CA LYS A 62 -11.13 6.49 -1.39
C LYS A 62 -10.53 5.24 -2.03
N HIS A 63 -9.29 4.89 -1.67
CA HIS A 63 -8.65 3.67 -2.14
C HIS A 63 -9.32 2.43 -1.56
N VAL A 64 -9.68 2.49 -0.28
CA VAL A 64 -10.42 1.41 0.38
C VAL A 64 -11.77 1.19 -0.31
N ARG A 65 -12.49 2.27 -0.59
CA ARG A 65 -13.80 2.18 -1.28
C ARG A 65 -13.67 1.54 -2.65
N ARG A 66 -12.65 1.94 -3.42
CA ARG A 66 -12.39 1.34 -4.74
C ARG A 66 -12.17 -0.16 -4.65
N LEU A 67 -11.41 -0.62 -3.67
CA LEU A 67 -11.18 -2.04 -3.47
C LEU A 67 -12.47 -2.77 -3.08
N LYS A 68 -13.28 -2.19 -2.22
CA LYS A 68 -14.56 -2.79 -1.81
C LYS A 68 -15.54 -2.90 -2.97
N GLU A 69 -15.54 -1.94 -3.87
CA GLU A 69 -16.40 -1.97 -5.05
C GLU A 69 -16.02 -3.07 -6.03
N LYS A 70 -14.72 -3.32 -6.20
CA LYS A 70 -14.22 -4.19 -7.27
C LYS A 70 -13.71 -5.54 -6.79
N TYR A 71 -13.19 -5.60 -5.56
CA TYR A 71 -12.49 -6.78 -5.04
C TYR A 71 -12.98 -7.21 -3.66
N SER A 72 -14.25 -6.98 -3.34
CA SER A 72 -14.78 -7.23 -2.01
C SER A 72 -14.51 -8.64 -1.50
N ASP A 73 -14.63 -9.65 -2.35
CA ASP A 73 -14.42 -11.05 -1.96
C ASP A 73 -12.97 -11.30 -1.51
N ILE A 74 -12.01 -10.72 -2.22
CA ILE A 74 -10.59 -10.92 -1.92
C ILE A 74 -10.22 -10.21 -0.63
N ILE A 75 -10.59 -8.93 -0.49
CA ILE A 75 -10.19 -8.13 0.66
C ILE A 75 -10.92 -8.51 1.94
N ALA A 76 -12.05 -9.21 1.85
CA ALA A 76 -12.79 -9.67 3.02
C ALA A 76 -11.94 -10.57 3.95
N HIS A 77 -10.92 -11.24 3.39
CA HIS A 77 -10.03 -12.13 4.11
C HIS A 77 -8.63 -11.53 4.33
N LYS A 78 -8.47 -10.25 4.09
CA LYS A 78 -7.17 -9.57 4.20
C LYS A 78 -7.19 -8.53 5.31
N LYS A 79 -6.03 -8.29 5.90
CA LYS A 79 -5.84 -7.18 6.81
C LYS A 79 -5.67 -5.91 5.97
N LEU A 80 -6.64 -5.00 6.07
CA LEU A 80 -6.70 -3.79 5.27
C LEU A 80 -6.67 -2.57 6.19
N ILE A 81 -5.68 -1.72 6.01
CA ILE A 81 -5.43 -0.57 6.87
C ILE A 81 -5.38 0.71 6.03
N CYS A 82 -6.08 1.74 6.50
CA CYS A 82 -6.04 3.07 5.88
C CYS A 82 -5.11 3.97 6.69
N LEU A 83 -4.08 4.51 6.05
CA LEU A 83 -3.09 5.35 6.71
C LEU A 83 -3.48 6.83 6.78
N ASN A 84 -4.46 7.25 5.99
CA ASN A 84 -4.93 8.65 5.94
C ASN A 84 -3.79 9.63 5.63
N ILE A 85 -2.98 9.30 4.63
CA ILE A 85 -1.90 10.17 4.15
C ILE A 85 -2.36 10.87 2.88
N PRO A 86 -2.54 12.21 2.90
CA PRO A 86 -3.04 12.94 1.73
C PRO A 86 -2.01 13.02 0.61
N ASP A 87 -2.48 13.34 -0.60
CA ASP A 87 -1.63 13.45 -1.78
C ASP A 87 -1.01 14.85 -1.85
N GLU A 88 -0.11 15.12 -0.92
CA GLU A 88 0.55 16.43 -0.75
C GLU A 88 2.07 16.36 -0.89
N TYR A 89 2.62 15.17 -1.06
CA TYR A 89 4.05 14.94 -0.96
C TYR A 89 4.65 14.47 -2.28
N ASP A 90 5.87 14.88 -2.55
CA ASP A 90 6.64 14.35 -3.66
C ASP A 90 7.20 12.97 -3.33
N PHE A 91 7.60 12.23 -4.36
CA PHE A 91 8.25 10.94 -4.21
C PHE A 91 9.49 11.08 -3.31
N MET A 92 9.58 10.21 -2.29
CA MET A 92 10.68 10.18 -1.32
C MET A 92 10.83 11.46 -0.47
N ALA A 93 9.79 12.30 -0.41
CA ALA A 93 9.80 13.47 0.48
C ALA A 93 9.98 13.04 1.93
N GLU A 94 10.79 13.76 2.68
CA GLU A 94 11.11 13.43 4.07
C GLU A 94 9.86 13.37 4.95
N GLU A 95 8.94 14.33 4.80
CA GLU A 95 7.69 14.35 5.56
C GLU A 95 6.79 13.16 5.21
N LEU A 96 6.82 12.72 3.97
CA LEU A 96 6.08 11.52 3.55
C LEU A 96 6.67 10.27 4.21
N ILE A 97 7.98 10.14 4.23
CA ILE A 97 8.66 9.02 4.87
C ILE A 97 8.32 8.96 6.35
N GLU A 98 8.36 10.09 7.05
CA GLU A 98 8.00 10.18 8.47
C GLU A 98 6.55 9.76 8.71
N ALA A 99 5.62 10.23 7.88
CA ALA A 99 4.20 9.88 8.00
C ALA A 99 3.98 8.38 7.76
N LEU A 100 4.67 7.80 6.78
CA LEU A 100 4.59 6.38 6.49
C LEU A 100 5.13 5.54 7.65
N GLU A 101 6.30 5.90 8.16
CA GLU A 101 6.91 5.17 9.28
C GLU A 101 6.01 5.21 10.51
N ALA A 102 5.48 6.39 10.86
CA ALA A 102 4.59 6.53 12.00
C ALA A 102 3.32 5.69 11.86
N GLY A 103 2.73 5.66 10.66
CA GLY A 103 1.49 4.93 10.42
C GLY A 103 1.68 3.41 10.33
N VAL A 104 2.78 2.97 9.75
CA VAL A 104 3.04 1.55 9.48
C VAL A 104 3.64 0.83 10.70
N ASP A 105 4.40 1.51 11.54
CA ASP A 105 5.08 0.92 12.69
C ASP A 105 4.13 0.20 13.65
N GLU A 106 2.88 0.64 13.76
CA GLU A 106 1.89 -0.01 14.60
C GLU A 106 1.55 -1.44 14.12
N TYR A 107 1.79 -1.75 12.86
CA TYR A 107 1.34 -2.99 12.23
C TYR A 107 2.50 -3.89 11.79
N LEU A 108 3.68 -3.36 11.70
CA LEU A 108 4.88 -4.09 11.31
C LEU A 108 5.94 -3.99 12.40
#